data_7017390af2e331f462f7c5fb95e720c6
#
_entry.id   7017390af2e331f462f7c5fb95e720c6
#
_cell.length_a   1.000
_cell.length_b   1.000
_cell.length_c   1.000
_cell.angle_alpha   90.00
_cell.angle_beta   90.00
_cell.angle_gamma   90.00
#
_symmetry.space_group_name_H-M   'P 1'
#
loop_
_entity.id
_entity.type
_entity.pdbx_description
1 polymer ?
#
loop_
_entity_poly.entity_id
_entity_poly.type
_entity_poly.pdbx_seq_one_letter_code
_entity_poly.pdbx_strand_id
1 'polypeptide(L)'
;VGVYAMQIAMTEAFKMKLTVEEADAIFGRPMGIPKTGVFGLYDLIGIDLMADVLKSFIKELPKTDKFHEVAQEIPLIKKLIETGYTGRKGKGGFFRINKDGGAKILEALNLETGDYSPSKKIDIKSEKVDLKKLINRDDKYGKYAWSVISKIIKYASSLVTEITDEFNDIDEAMRLGFNWSKGPFEMLEEIGVENFFSKIDNYDGNKFLENLAKSKNENFYGERQKYTKIETLGKVKRKAQSIDGNSSAQIYQFKDYNIVEFTTKANALDYDSMDALKKATDKPLIIIN
;
A
#
# COMPACT_ATOMS: atom_id res chain seq x y z
N VAL A 1 -0.20 -1.23 10.24
CA VAL A 1 0.96 -1.59 9.41
C VAL A 1 1.11 -0.63 8.23
N GLY A 2 0.06 -0.40 7.42
CA GLY A 2 0.17 0.40 6.19
C GLY A 2 0.60 1.85 6.43
N VAL A 3 0.00 2.56 7.38
CA VAL A 3 0.42 3.94 7.74
C VAL A 3 1.84 3.94 8.30
N TYR A 4 2.21 2.93 9.12
CA TYR A 4 3.59 2.76 9.59
C TYR A 4 4.57 2.62 8.41
N ALA A 5 4.23 1.77 7.43
CA ALA A 5 5.06 1.56 6.25
C ALA A 5 5.26 2.85 5.44
N MET A 6 4.20 3.64 5.26
CA MET A 6 4.29 4.95 4.60
C MET A 6 5.20 5.92 5.38
N GLN A 7 5.02 5.99 6.70
CA GLN A 7 5.79 6.89 7.56
C GLN A 7 7.28 6.50 7.56
N ILE A 8 7.59 5.20 7.70
CA ILE A 8 8.99 4.76 7.69
C ILE A 8 9.65 4.95 6.32
N ALA A 9 8.92 4.67 5.22
CA ALA A 9 9.45 4.88 3.88
C ALA A 9 9.80 6.36 3.63
N MET A 10 8.93 7.27 4.06
CA MET A 10 9.17 8.71 3.96
C MET A 10 10.36 9.14 4.82
N THR A 11 10.39 8.79 6.10
CA THR A 11 11.45 9.21 7.03
C THR A 11 12.83 8.66 6.65
N GLU A 12 12.89 7.41 6.17
CA GLU A 12 14.16 6.84 5.68
C GLU A 12 14.62 7.48 4.37
N ALA A 13 13.69 7.94 3.50
CA ALA A 13 14.06 8.68 2.30
C ALA A 13 14.72 10.02 2.66
N PHE A 14 14.15 10.77 3.61
CA PHE A 14 14.78 11.99 4.15
C PHE A 14 16.16 11.70 4.74
N LYS A 15 16.26 10.70 5.61
CA LYS A 15 17.51 10.32 6.29
C LYS A 15 18.62 9.91 5.32
N MET A 16 18.28 9.19 4.27
CA MET A 16 19.23 8.71 3.27
C MET A 16 19.43 9.67 2.10
N LYS A 17 18.79 10.86 2.15
CA LYS A 17 18.88 11.89 1.11
C LYS A 17 18.49 11.38 -0.28
N LEU A 18 17.45 10.54 -0.34
CA LEU A 18 16.88 10.13 -1.62
C LEU A 18 16.00 11.24 -2.18
N THR A 19 15.89 11.29 -3.51
CA THR A 19 14.86 12.11 -4.13
C THR A 19 13.48 11.47 -3.99
N VAL A 20 12.41 12.24 -4.16
CA VAL A 20 11.04 11.71 -4.11
C VAL A 20 10.84 10.62 -5.17
N GLU A 21 11.43 10.80 -6.35
CA GLU A 21 11.34 9.82 -7.45
C GLU A 21 12.10 8.53 -7.15
N GLU A 22 13.28 8.64 -6.53
CA GLU A 22 14.07 7.47 -6.13
C GLU A 22 13.34 6.63 -5.08
N ALA A 23 12.81 7.28 -4.06
CA ALA A 23 12.06 6.60 -3.01
C ALA A 23 10.79 5.95 -3.56
N ASP A 24 10.00 6.65 -4.40
CA ASP A 24 8.80 6.11 -5.02
C ASP A 24 9.10 4.95 -5.99
N ALA A 25 10.22 5.02 -6.70
CA ALA A 25 10.63 3.95 -7.60
C ALA A 25 10.95 2.64 -6.84
N ILE A 26 11.47 2.74 -5.62
CA ILE A 26 11.82 1.58 -4.78
C ILE A 26 10.64 1.14 -3.93
N PHE A 27 10.01 2.07 -3.18
CA PHE A 27 8.80 1.81 -2.40
C PHE A 27 7.58 1.72 -3.32
N GLY A 28 7.57 0.69 -4.14
CA GLY A 28 6.59 0.45 -5.18
C GLY A 28 6.62 -1.01 -5.62
N ARG A 29 6.45 -1.24 -6.91
CA ARG A 29 6.44 -2.60 -7.49
C ARG A 29 7.61 -3.50 -7.08
N PRO A 30 8.85 -3.00 -6.96
CA PRO A 30 9.97 -3.84 -6.54
C PRO A 30 9.80 -4.43 -5.14
N MET A 31 9.08 -3.73 -4.27
CA MET A 31 8.76 -4.17 -2.92
C MET A 31 7.38 -4.83 -2.79
N GLY A 32 6.70 -5.14 -3.91
CA GLY A 32 5.35 -5.69 -3.86
C GLY A 32 4.26 -4.68 -3.46
N ILE A 33 4.57 -3.40 -3.55
CA ILE A 33 3.70 -2.26 -3.19
C ILE A 33 3.18 -1.60 -4.48
N PRO A 34 2.03 -0.92 -4.48
CA PRO A 34 1.53 -0.22 -5.67
C PRO A 34 2.54 0.79 -6.24
N LYS A 35 2.55 0.94 -7.56
CA LYS A 35 3.49 1.80 -8.31
C LYS A 35 3.44 3.29 -7.95
N THR A 36 2.45 3.69 -7.16
CA THR A 36 2.28 5.10 -6.74
C THR A 36 3.46 5.59 -5.91
N GLY A 37 4.14 4.67 -5.23
CA GLY A 37 5.20 5.00 -4.29
C GLY A 37 4.68 5.64 -3.00
N VAL A 38 5.58 6.10 -2.14
CA VAL A 38 5.21 6.73 -0.86
C VAL A 38 4.78 8.20 -1.06
N PHE A 39 5.58 8.98 -1.77
CA PHE A 39 5.32 10.42 -1.94
C PHE A 39 4.14 10.67 -2.86
N GLY A 40 4.04 9.90 -3.96
CA GLY A 40 2.87 9.95 -4.83
C GLY A 40 1.58 9.50 -4.13
N LEU A 41 1.67 8.63 -3.11
CA LEU A 41 0.52 8.21 -2.30
C LEU A 41 0.12 9.30 -1.30
N TYR A 42 1.07 9.99 -0.66
CA TYR A 42 0.78 11.18 0.14
C TYR A 42 0.07 12.26 -0.67
N ASP A 43 0.52 12.51 -1.90
CA ASP A 43 -0.12 13.47 -2.80
C ASP A 43 -1.53 13.06 -3.22
N LEU A 44 -1.76 11.75 -3.35
CA LEU A 44 -3.08 11.20 -3.72
C LEU A 44 -4.09 11.33 -2.59
N ILE A 45 -3.70 10.95 -1.37
CA ILE A 45 -4.54 10.99 -0.16
C ILE A 45 -4.76 12.45 0.28
N GLY A 46 -3.71 13.22 0.28
CA GLY A 46 -3.59 14.57 0.81
C GLY A 46 -2.63 14.60 1.99
N ILE A 47 -1.62 15.45 1.88
CA ILE A 47 -0.55 15.60 2.89
C ILE A 47 -1.14 16.10 4.21
N ASP A 48 -2.12 17.01 4.15
CA ASP A 48 -2.87 17.52 5.28
C ASP A 48 -3.67 16.41 6.00
N LEU A 49 -4.40 15.59 5.23
CA LEU A 49 -5.15 14.46 5.79
C LEU A 49 -4.21 13.43 6.44
N MET A 50 -3.08 13.14 5.80
CA MET A 50 -2.10 12.20 6.39
C MET A 50 -1.49 12.76 7.68
N ALA A 51 -1.27 14.06 7.78
CA ALA A 51 -0.83 14.71 9.02
C ALA A 51 -1.87 14.55 10.15
N ASP A 52 -3.16 14.67 9.83
CA ASP A 52 -4.23 14.48 10.81
C ASP A 52 -4.41 13.00 11.20
N VAL A 53 -4.25 12.06 10.27
CA VAL A 53 -4.19 10.62 10.56
C VAL A 53 -3.03 10.31 11.51
N LEU A 54 -1.86 10.89 11.28
CA LEU A 54 -0.69 10.71 12.13
C LEU A 54 -0.96 11.21 13.58
N LYS A 55 -1.54 12.41 13.73
CA LYS A 55 -1.94 12.95 15.03
C LYS A 55 -2.96 12.05 15.74
N SER A 56 -3.93 11.52 14.99
CA SER A 56 -4.93 10.60 15.54
C SER A 56 -4.28 9.31 16.04
N PHE A 57 -3.34 8.73 15.30
CA PHE A 57 -2.62 7.54 15.73
C PHE A 57 -1.76 7.79 16.96
N ILE A 58 -1.05 8.93 17.03
CA ILE A 58 -0.27 9.30 18.21
C ILE A 58 -1.17 9.40 19.45
N LYS A 59 -2.41 9.88 19.29
CA LYS A 59 -3.35 10.04 20.38
C LYS A 59 -4.00 8.72 20.81
N GLU A 60 -4.41 7.88 19.87
CA GLU A 60 -5.27 6.74 20.13
C GLU A 60 -4.50 5.42 20.34
N LEU A 61 -3.31 5.25 19.74
CA LEU A 61 -2.51 4.04 19.92
C LEU A 61 -1.93 3.95 21.34
N PRO A 62 -1.80 2.73 21.89
CA PRO A 62 -1.12 2.52 23.17
C PRO A 62 0.26 3.17 23.16
N LYS A 63 0.68 3.74 24.30
CA LYS A 63 2.00 4.41 24.41
C LYS A 63 3.18 3.46 24.18
N THR A 64 2.95 2.16 24.29
CA THR A 64 3.92 1.09 24.03
C THR A 64 4.01 0.72 22.56
N ASP A 65 3.08 1.22 21.72
CA ASP A 65 3.09 0.93 20.29
C ASP A 65 4.31 1.58 19.62
N LYS A 66 5.06 0.79 18.87
CA LYS A 66 6.27 1.24 18.15
C LYS A 66 5.99 2.27 17.05
N PHE A 67 4.72 2.50 16.72
CA PHE A 67 4.34 3.59 15.82
C PHE A 67 4.84 4.95 16.33
N HIS A 68 4.88 5.16 17.65
CA HIS A 68 5.37 6.39 18.26
C HIS A 68 6.84 6.70 17.94
N GLU A 69 7.65 5.68 17.66
CA GLU A 69 9.06 5.85 17.29
C GLU A 69 9.24 6.46 15.89
N VAL A 70 8.26 6.27 15.01
CA VAL A 70 8.30 6.73 13.62
C VAL A 70 7.42 7.95 13.35
N ALA A 71 6.54 8.29 14.29
CA ALA A 71 5.60 9.39 14.21
C ALA A 71 6.31 10.74 14.47
N GLN A 72 7.14 11.17 13.53
CA GLN A 72 7.91 12.42 13.64
C GLN A 72 7.26 13.52 12.79
N GLU A 73 7.20 14.73 13.36
CA GLU A 73 6.87 15.93 12.58
C GLU A 73 8.05 16.32 11.71
N ILE A 74 7.80 16.46 10.41
CA ILE A 74 8.80 16.88 9.43
C ILE A 74 8.51 18.33 9.07
N PRO A 75 9.42 19.29 9.34
CA PRO A 75 9.19 20.71 9.09
C PRO A 75 8.77 21.03 7.64
N LEU A 76 9.32 20.32 6.67
CA LEU A 76 8.94 20.47 5.26
C LEU A 76 7.46 20.14 5.01
N ILE A 77 6.95 19.09 5.64
CA ILE A 77 5.53 18.71 5.57
C ILE A 77 4.63 19.84 6.10
N LYS A 78 4.98 20.38 7.26
CA LYS A 78 4.26 21.51 7.84
C LYS A 78 4.25 22.72 6.91
N LYS A 79 5.40 23.08 6.34
CA LYS A 79 5.53 24.17 5.37
C LYS A 79 4.66 23.93 4.12
N LEU A 80 4.64 22.71 3.57
CA LEU A 80 3.79 22.36 2.43
C LEU A 80 2.31 22.61 2.74
N ILE A 81 1.83 22.15 3.89
CA ILE A 81 0.44 22.33 4.32
C ILE A 81 0.12 23.82 4.46
N GLU A 82 0.93 24.58 5.19
CA GLU A 82 0.75 26.03 5.43
C GLU A 82 0.71 26.85 4.13
N THR A 83 1.45 26.41 3.10
CA THR A 83 1.52 27.09 1.80
C THR A 83 0.50 26.58 0.77
N GLY A 84 -0.33 25.61 1.14
CA GLY A 84 -1.40 25.03 0.32
C GLY A 84 -0.93 23.98 -0.69
N TYR A 85 0.27 23.42 -0.48
CA TYR A 85 0.77 22.28 -1.25
C TYR A 85 0.37 20.96 -0.53
N THR A 86 -0.93 20.65 -0.60
CA THR A 86 -1.53 19.52 0.13
C THR A 86 -1.72 18.27 -0.74
N GLY A 87 -1.08 18.21 -1.88
CA GLY A 87 -1.17 17.09 -2.84
C GLY A 87 -2.03 17.43 -4.05
N ARG A 88 -2.58 16.42 -4.72
CA ARG A 88 -3.32 16.56 -5.99
C ARG A 88 -4.57 17.45 -5.93
N LYS A 89 -5.17 17.58 -4.75
CA LYS A 89 -6.33 18.45 -4.51
C LYS A 89 -5.95 19.91 -4.25
N GLY A 90 -4.66 20.17 -3.93
CA GLY A 90 -4.13 21.50 -3.69
C GLY A 90 -3.33 22.06 -4.88
N LYS A 91 -2.35 22.91 -4.57
CA LYS A 91 -1.43 23.49 -5.57
C LYS A 91 -0.42 22.47 -6.14
N GLY A 92 -0.37 21.27 -5.59
CA GLY A 92 0.60 20.21 -5.76
C GLY A 92 0.98 19.68 -4.38
N GLY A 93 2.01 18.87 -4.29
CA GLY A 93 2.56 18.30 -3.06
C GLY A 93 4.03 17.96 -3.28
N PHE A 94 4.41 16.70 -3.07
CA PHE A 94 5.75 16.22 -3.45
C PHE A 94 5.97 16.26 -4.96
N PHE A 95 4.89 16.11 -5.72
CA PHE A 95 4.86 16.35 -7.15
C PHE A 95 3.85 17.47 -7.46
N ARG A 96 4.17 18.27 -8.46
CA ARG A 96 3.24 19.26 -9.01
C ARG A 96 3.31 19.33 -10.54
N ILE A 97 2.27 19.84 -11.16
CA ILE A 97 2.28 20.15 -12.59
C ILE A 97 2.52 21.64 -12.75
N ASN A 98 3.68 22.01 -13.26
CA ASN A 98 3.97 23.36 -13.68
C ASN A 98 3.35 23.61 -15.06
N LYS A 99 2.63 24.74 -15.21
CA LYS A 99 1.99 25.17 -16.45
C LYS A 99 2.60 26.47 -17.00
N ASP A 100 3.62 26.99 -16.32
CA ASP A 100 4.30 28.20 -16.75
C ASP A 100 5.04 27.91 -18.07
N GLY A 101 4.83 28.73 -19.08
CA GLY A 101 5.41 28.54 -20.42
C GLY A 101 4.60 27.66 -21.39
N GLY A 102 3.34 27.31 -21.07
CA GLY A 102 2.41 26.65 -22.01
C GLY A 102 2.52 25.12 -22.06
N ALA A 103 3.64 24.51 -21.69
CA ALA A 103 3.80 23.06 -21.57
C ALA A 103 3.48 22.60 -20.14
N LYS A 104 2.86 21.42 -20.01
CA LYS A 104 2.66 20.78 -18.70
C LYS A 104 3.91 20.01 -18.33
N ILE A 105 4.66 20.49 -17.35
CA ILE A 105 5.86 19.85 -16.84
C ILE A 105 5.56 19.27 -15.47
N LEU A 106 5.77 17.95 -15.29
CA LEU A 106 5.76 17.35 -13.98
C LEU A 106 7.04 17.73 -13.25
N GLU A 107 6.92 18.32 -12.09
CA GLU A 107 8.03 18.69 -11.21
C GLU A 107 7.97 17.88 -9.93
N ALA A 108 9.14 17.62 -9.36
CA ALA A 108 9.33 16.93 -8.10
C ALA A 108 10.00 17.86 -7.08
N LEU A 109 9.59 17.72 -5.81
CA LEU A 109 10.11 18.49 -4.71
C LEU A 109 11.47 17.93 -4.27
N ASN A 110 12.45 18.81 -4.11
CA ASN A 110 13.68 18.47 -3.44
C ASN A 110 13.45 18.44 -1.92
N LEU A 111 13.68 17.28 -1.29
CA LEU A 111 13.40 17.06 0.12
C LEU A 111 14.33 17.86 1.08
N GLU A 112 15.50 18.30 0.61
CA GLU A 112 16.45 19.10 1.41
C GLU A 112 16.17 20.60 1.28
N THR A 113 15.95 21.11 0.07
CA THR A 113 15.80 22.56 -0.18
C THR A 113 14.34 23.02 -0.19
N GLY A 114 13.41 22.14 -0.51
CA GLY A 114 12.00 22.48 -0.72
C GLY A 114 11.70 23.15 -2.08
N ASP A 115 12.67 23.13 -3.01
CA ASP A 115 12.50 23.65 -4.35
C ASP A 115 11.96 22.58 -5.31
N TYR A 116 11.27 23.03 -6.36
CA TYR A 116 10.78 22.15 -7.41
C TYR A 116 11.71 22.16 -8.63
N SER A 117 11.89 21.00 -9.23
CA SER A 117 12.61 20.82 -10.49
C SER A 117 11.92 19.78 -11.37
N PRO A 118 12.14 19.78 -12.70
CA PRO A 118 11.55 18.78 -13.58
C PRO A 118 11.80 17.36 -13.08
N SER A 119 10.72 16.60 -12.91
CA SER A 119 10.78 15.22 -12.39
C SER A 119 11.51 14.30 -13.36
N LYS A 120 12.35 13.43 -12.80
CA LYS A 120 13.18 12.49 -13.55
C LYS A 120 12.64 11.06 -13.40
N LYS A 121 12.59 10.34 -14.51
CA LYS A 121 12.30 8.90 -14.44
C LYS A 121 13.53 8.18 -13.88
N ILE A 122 13.34 7.46 -12.79
CA ILE A 122 14.40 6.64 -12.19
C ILE A 122 14.28 5.21 -12.72
N ASP A 123 15.32 4.75 -13.38
CA ASP A 123 15.45 3.36 -13.81
C ASP A 123 16.32 2.61 -12.79
N ILE A 124 15.68 1.92 -11.89
CA ILE A 124 16.37 1.09 -10.91
C ILE A 124 16.70 -0.32 -11.44
N LYS A 125 16.42 -0.59 -12.73
CA LYS A 125 16.57 -1.91 -13.39
C LYS A 125 15.89 -3.05 -12.61
N SER A 126 14.86 -2.72 -11.83
CA SER A 126 14.26 -3.58 -10.81
C SER A 126 12.93 -4.20 -11.22
N GLU A 127 12.39 -3.89 -12.40
CA GLU A 127 11.09 -4.45 -12.83
C GLU A 127 11.07 -6.00 -12.89
N LYS A 128 12.26 -6.63 -12.81
CA LYS A 128 12.46 -8.09 -12.76
C LYS A 128 13.33 -8.57 -11.59
N VAL A 129 13.66 -7.68 -10.65
CA VAL A 129 14.48 -8.06 -9.50
C VAL A 129 13.57 -8.52 -8.38
N ASP A 130 13.75 -9.76 -7.91
CA ASP A 130 13.08 -10.25 -6.71
C ASP A 130 13.53 -9.45 -5.46
N LEU A 131 12.69 -9.48 -4.44
CA LEU A 131 12.89 -8.70 -3.23
C LEU A 131 14.23 -9.04 -2.54
N LYS A 132 14.60 -10.32 -2.53
CA LYS A 132 15.87 -10.79 -1.96
C LYS A 132 17.07 -10.16 -2.66
N LYS A 133 17.04 -10.05 -3.98
CA LYS A 133 18.11 -9.38 -4.75
C LYS A 133 18.13 -7.88 -4.49
N LEU A 134 16.95 -7.24 -4.39
CA LEU A 134 16.85 -5.81 -4.11
C LEU A 134 17.53 -5.44 -2.79
N ILE A 135 17.17 -6.11 -1.69
CA ILE A 135 17.70 -5.80 -0.35
C ILE A 135 19.16 -6.17 -0.16
N ASN A 136 19.73 -6.98 -1.05
CA ASN A 136 21.14 -7.38 -1.03
C ASN A 136 22.03 -6.52 -1.93
N ARG A 137 21.51 -5.46 -2.55
CA ARG A 137 22.31 -4.48 -3.28
C ARG A 137 23.13 -3.63 -2.31
N ASP A 138 24.39 -3.35 -2.67
CA ASP A 138 25.29 -2.52 -1.85
C ASP A 138 25.07 -1.01 -2.03
N ASP A 139 24.23 -0.62 -3.02
CA ASP A 139 23.95 0.78 -3.29
C ASP A 139 22.89 1.37 -2.33
N LYS A 140 22.68 2.70 -2.44
CA LYS A 140 21.68 3.41 -1.63
C LYS A 140 20.27 2.84 -1.76
N TYR A 141 19.94 2.26 -2.89
CA TYR A 141 18.62 1.69 -3.18
C TYR A 141 18.37 0.40 -2.40
N GLY A 142 19.35 -0.50 -2.37
CA GLY A 142 19.31 -1.71 -1.56
C GLY A 142 19.26 -1.39 -0.06
N LYS A 143 20.08 -0.43 0.38
CA LYS A 143 20.10 0.03 1.78
C LYS A 143 18.75 0.62 2.20
N TYR A 144 18.14 1.44 1.35
CA TYR A 144 16.81 1.99 1.61
C TYR A 144 15.74 0.89 1.65
N ALA A 145 15.72 0.01 0.65
CA ALA A 145 14.77 -1.10 0.60
C ALA A 145 14.87 -1.97 1.86
N TRP A 146 16.09 -2.33 2.27
CA TRP A 146 16.34 -3.10 3.49
C TRP A 146 15.87 -2.36 4.74
N SER A 147 16.25 -1.09 4.90
CA SER A 147 15.86 -0.30 6.07
C SER A 147 14.33 -0.21 6.22
N VAL A 148 13.63 -0.01 5.11
CA VAL A 148 12.16 0.09 5.14
C VAL A 148 11.51 -1.27 5.41
N ILE A 149 11.87 -2.30 4.65
CA ILE A 149 11.24 -3.62 4.76
C ILE A 149 11.50 -4.27 6.12
N SER A 150 12.74 -4.22 6.62
CA SER A 150 13.06 -4.82 7.91
C SER A 150 12.25 -4.20 9.05
N LYS A 151 12.03 -2.90 9.03
CA LYS A 151 11.20 -2.20 10.01
C LYS A 151 9.73 -2.53 9.88
N ILE A 152 9.20 -2.63 8.65
CA ILE A 152 7.82 -3.07 8.39
C ILE A 152 7.59 -4.48 8.95
N ILE A 153 8.49 -5.42 8.66
CA ILE A 153 8.39 -6.80 9.14
C ILE A 153 8.47 -6.84 10.67
N LYS A 154 9.41 -6.13 11.28
CA LYS A 154 9.53 -6.05 12.75
C LYS A 154 8.27 -5.48 13.39
N TYR A 155 7.70 -4.41 12.83
CA TYR A 155 6.46 -3.82 13.33
C TYR A 155 5.27 -4.76 13.15
N ALA A 156 5.09 -5.34 11.96
CA ALA A 156 4.03 -6.31 11.72
C ALA A 156 4.12 -7.51 12.67
N SER A 157 5.34 -8.00 12.90
CA SER A 157 5.59 -9.11 13.83
C SER A 157 5.27 -8.78 15.29
N SER A 158 5.42 -7.51 15.70
CA SER A 158 5.05 -7.08 17.07
C SER A 158 3.54 -7.07 17.30
N LEU A 159 2.76 -7.06 16.24
CA LEU A 159 1.29 -7.08 16.29
C LEU A 159 0.71 -8.51 16.31
N VAL A 160 1.53 -9.52 16.02
CA VAL A 160 1.11 -10.92 16.14
C VAL A 160 0.89 -11.24 17.61
N THR A 161 -0.22 -11.85 17.95
CA THR A 161 -0.80 -12.09 19.28
C THR A 161 -1.40 -10.85 19.96
N GLU A 162 -1.10 -9.64 19.51
CA GLU A 162 -1.74 -8.42 20.04
C GLU A 162 -3.08 -8.13 19.34
N ILE A 163 -3.10 -8.19 18.01
CA ILE A 163 -4.31 -7.91 17.22
C ILE A 163 -4.88 -9.13 16.50
N THR A 164 -4.07 -10.15 16.27
CA THR A 164 -4.45 -11.44 15.70
C THR A 164 -3.44 -12.51 16.09
N ASP A 165 -3.89 -13.74 16.26
CA ASP A 165 -3.00 -14.91 16.49
C ASP A 165 -2.44 -15.46 15.17
N GLU A 166 -3.04 -15.11 14.02
CA GLU A 166 -2.67 -15.59 12.72
C GLU A 166 -1.97 -14.48 11.90
N PHE A 167 -0.67 -14.61 11.73
CA PHE A 167 0.15 -13.61 11.03
C PHE A 167 -0.29 -13.36 9.57
N ASN A 168 -0.87 -14.34 8.90
CA ASN A 168 -1.40 -14.21 7.55
C ASN A 168 -2.59 -13.26 7.44
N ASP A 169 -3.32 -13.00 8.53
CA ASP A 169 -4.40 -12.00 8.55
C ASP A 169 -3.85 -10.58 8.34
N ILE A 170 -2.66 -10.31 8.88
CA ILE A 170 -1.97 -9.04 8.66
C ILE A 170 -1.60 -8.89 7.18
N ASP A 171 -1.11 -9.94 6.55
CA ASP A 171 -0.80 -9.94 5.13
C ASP A 171 -2.06 -9.71 4.28
N GLU A 172 -3.15 -10.38 4.61
CA GLU A 172 -4.43 -10.20 3.92
C GLU A 172 -4.96 -8.78 4.09
N ALA A 173 -4.90 -8.21 5.29
CA ALA A 173 -5.29 -6.82 5.55
C ALA A 173 -4.46 -5.83 4.70
N MET A 174 -3.17 -6.08 4.49
CA MET A 174 -2.34 -5.24 3.64
C MET A 174 -2.69 -5.37 2.16
N ARG A 175 -3.00 -6.58 1.69
CA ARG A 175 -3.44 -6.79 0.32
C ARG A 175 -4.80 -6.17 0.04
N LEU A 176 -5.77 -6.36 0.93
CA LEU A 176 -7.14 -5.89 0.74
C LEU A 176 -7.29 -4.38 1.02
N GLY A 177 -6.64 -3.89 2.08
CA GLY A 177 -6.77 -2.49 2.51
C GLY A 177 -5.82 -1.53 1.80
N PHE A 178 -4.61 -1.99 1.42
CA PHE A 178 -3.58 -1.15 0.82
C PHE A 178 -3.19 -1.57 -0.61
N ASN A 179 -3.88 -2.56 -1.16
CA ASN A 179 -3.63 -3.08 -2.51
C ASN A 179 -2.17 -3.55 -2.73
N TRP A 180 -1.52 -4.05 -1.70
CA TRP A 180 -0.21 -4.65 -1.82
C TRP A 180 -0.31 -5.99 -2.56
N SER A 181 0.71 -6.36 -3.30
CA SER A 181 0.77 -7.68 -3.96
C SER A 181 1.26 -8.77 -3.01
N LYS A 182 1.95 -8.39 -1.94
CA LYS A 182 2.47 -9.26 -0.88
C LYS A 182 2.38 -8.53 0.45
N GLY A 183 1.98 -9.24 1.51
CA GLY A 183 2.05 -8.72 2.85
C GLY A 183 3.44 -8.86 3.48
N PRO A 184 3.64 -8.31 4.70
CA PRO A 184 4.95 -8.32 5.37
C PRO A 184 5.56 -9.71 5.58
N PHE A 185 4.74 -10.71 5.88
CA PHE A 185 5.23 -12.07 6.14
C PHE A 185 5.49 -12.85 4.85
N GLU A 186 4.74 -12.60 3.79
CA GLU A 186 5.07 -13.10 2.45
C GLU A 186 6.38 -12.48 1.93
N MET A 187 6.64 -11.21 2.25
CA MET A 187 7.92 -10.56 1.97
C MET A 187 9.06 -11.21 2.76
N LEU A 188 8.84 -11.51 4.04
CA LEU A 188 9.83 -12.19 4.88
C LEU A 188 10.18 -13.58 4.33
N GLU A 189 9.18 -14.36 3.90
CA GLU A 189 9.42 -15.68 3.30
C GLU A 189 10.20 -15.57 1.99
N GLU A 190 9.88 -14.59 1.11
CA GLU A 190 10.62 -14.36 -0.13
C GLU A 190 12.07 -13.93 0.12
N ILE A 191 12.30 -13.09 1.12
CA ILE A 191 13.65 -12.70 1.55
C ILE A 191 14.43 -13.93 2.03
N GLY A 192 13.77 -14.86 2.68
CA GLY A 192 14.35 -16.01 3.40
C GLY A 192 14.63 -15.67 4.85
N VAL A 193 14.23 -16.56 5.74
CA VAL A 193 14.35 -16.39 7.21
C VAL A 193 15.82 -16.20 7.60
N GLU A 194 16.70 -17.08 7.11
CA GLU A 194 18.14 -17.00 7.39
C GLU A 194 18.74 -15.67 6.90
N ASN A 195 18.42 -15.26 5.66
CA ASN A 195 18.93 -14.01 5.10
C ASN A 195 18.43 -12.78 5.88
N PHE A 196 17.16 -12.80 6.32
CA PHE A 196 16.61 -11.73 7.16
C PHE A 196 17.35 -11.62 8.49
N PHE A 197 17.50 -12.74 9.21
CA PHE A 197 18.16 -12.74 10.53
C PHE A 197 19.66 -12.48 10.48
N SER A 198 20.34 -12.77 9.37
CA SER A 198 21.75 -12.41 9.19
C SER A 198 21.98 -10.90 9.09
N LYS A 199 20.95 -10.11 8.82
CA LYS A 199 21.02 -8.67 8.57
C LYS A 199 20.40 -7.80 9.65
N ILE A 200 19.59 -8.35 10.56
CA ILE A 200 19.01 -7.57 11.65
C ILE A 200 19.88 -7.66 12.91
N ASP A 201 20.00 -6.52 13.62
CA ASP A 201 20.86 -6.45 14.81
C ASP A 201 20.24 -7.16 16.01
N ASN A 202 18.91 -7.07 16.18
CA ASN A 202 18.19 -7.71 17.28
C ASN A 202 16.69 -7.88 16.96
N TYR A 203 15.96 -8.63 17.80
CA TYR A 203 14.53 -8.87 17.63
C TYR A 203 13.66 -7.94 18.47
N ASP A 204 14.24 -7.02 19.21
CA ASP A 204 13.55 -6.04 20.08
C ASP A 204 12.50 -6.69 21.02
N GLY A 205 12.80 -7.91 21.53
CA GLY A 205 11.87 -8.69 22.36
C GLY A 205 10.65 -9.27 21.62
N ASN A 206 10.69 -9.28 20.30
CA ASN A 206 9.60 -9.81 19.47
C ASN A 206 9.57 -11.33 19.50
N LYS A 207 8.60 -11.90 20.23
CA LYS A 207 8.47 -13.36 20.43
C LYS A 207 8.22 -14.12 19.13
N PHE A 208 7.47 -13.55 18.18
CA PHE A 208 7.23 -14.21 16.90
C PHE A 208 8.56 -14.39 16.14
N LEU A 209 9.35 -13.31 16.03
CA LEU A 209 10.65 -13.35 15.35
C LEU A 209 11.65 -14.26 16.09
N GLU A 210 11.67 -14.24 17.45
CA GLU A 210 12.51 -15.15 18.23
C GLU A 210 12.19 -16.61 17.96
N ASN A 211 10.91 -16.96 17.93
CA ASN A 211 10.47 -18.32 17.67
C ASN A 211 10.82 -18.75 16.24
N LEU A 212 10.63 -17.85 15.27
CA LEU A 212 10.97 -18.10 13.89
C LEU A 212 12.47 -18.32 13.70
N ALA A 213 13.30 -17.48 14.33
CA ALA A 213 14.76 -17.64 14.32
C ALA A 213 15.22 -18.99 14.90
N LYS A 214 14.61 -19.42 16.03
CA LYS A 214 14.91 -20.70 16.67
C LYS A 214 14.48 -21.89 15.81
N SER A 215 13.34 -21.80 15.14
CA SER A 215 12.81 -22.88 14.30
C SER A 215 13.59 -23.09 13.02
N LYS A 216 14.28 -22.04 12.52
CA LYS A 216 14.97 -22.01 11.21
C LYS A 216 14.08 -22.46 10.05
N ASN A 217 12.76 -22.27 10.17
CA ASN A 217 11.81 -22.71 9.17
C ASN A 217 11.71 -21.70 8.03
N GLU A 218 12.32 -22.01 6.90
CA GLU A 218 12.29 -21.17 5.68
C GLU A 218 10.91 -21.16 5.00
N ASN A 219 10.08 -22.17 5.26
CA ASN A 219 8.70 -22.25 4.75
C ASN A 219 7.70 -22.16 5.90
N PHE A 220 7.80 -21.10 6.71
CA PHE A 220 6.94 -20.93 7.88
C PHE A 220 5.48 -20.61 7.54
N TYR A 221 5.22 -20.16 6.33
CA TYR A 221 3.86 -20.01 5.81
C TYR A 221 3.18 -21.37 5.65
N GLY A 222 3.94 -22.41 5.28
CA GLY A 222 3.46 -23.77 5.13
C GLY A 222 2.29 -23.90 4.15
N GLU A 223 1.29 -24.69 4.55
CA GLU A 223 0.03 -24.84 3.80
C GLU A 223 -0.99 -23.73 4.07
N ARG A 224 -0.66 -22.76 4.94
CA ARG A 224 -1.52 -21.60 5.14
C ARG A 224 -1.77 -20.96 3.79
N GLN A 225 -3.02 -20.66 3.54
CA GLN A 225 -3.46 -20.16 2.25
C GLN A 225 -2.70 -18.87 1.89
N LYS A 226 -1.58 -19.05 1.14
CA LYS A 226 -1.02 -17.95 0.39
C LYS A 226 -2.15 -17.46 -0.50
N TYR A 227 -2.49 -16.20 -0.36
CA TYR A 227 -3.60 -15.56 -1.04
C TYR A 227 -3.95 -16.23 -2.38
N THR A 228 -5.04 -16.96 -2.39
CA THR A 228 -5.65 -17.41 -3.63
C THR A 228 -6.08 -16.15 -4.37
N LYS A 229 -5.49 -15.92 -5.53
CA LYS A 229 -5.81 -14.78 -6.38
C LYS A 229 -7.33 -14.70 -6.52
N ILE A 230 -7.99 -13.81 -5.76
CA ILE A 230 -9.44 -13.61 -5.85
C ILE A 230 -9.74 -13.39 -7.32
N GLU A 231 -10.63 -14.18 -7.88
CA GLU A 231 -11.10 -13.94 -9.23
C GLU A 231 -11.69 -12.53 -9.24
N THR A 232 -11.01 -11.62 -9.92
CA THR A 232 -11.52 -10.26 -10.02
C THR A 232 -12.91 -10.31 -10.61
N LEU A 233 -13.80 -9.47 -10.11
CA LEU A 233 -15.18 -9.35 -10.59
C LEU A 233 -15.28 -9.32 -12.13
N GLY A 234 -14.33 -8.63 -12.80
CA GLY A 234 -14.25 -8.62 -14.26
C GLY A 234 -13.96 -9.99 -14.90
N LYS A 235 -13.34 -10.94 -14.18
CA LYS A 235 -13.18 -12.32 -14.65
C LYS A 235 -14.44 -13.13 -14.43
N VAL A 236 -15.13 -12.94 -13.29
CA VAL A 236 -16.42 -13.57 -13.01
C VAL A 236 -17.45 -13.10 -14.03
N LYS A 237 -17.55 -11.80 -14.29
CA LYS A 237 -18.45 -11.23 -15.33
C LYS A 237 -18.20 -11.83 -16.72
N ARG A 238 -16.94 -12.02 -17.13
CA ARG A 238 -16.65 -12.62 -18.43
C ARG A 238 -17.09 -14.06 -18.57
N LYS A 239 -17.27 -14.77 -17.47
CA LYS A 239 -17.78 -16.14 -17.42
C LYS A 239 -19.29 -16.22 -17.16
N ALA A 240 -19.89 -15.11 -16.68
CA ALA A 240 -21.31 -15.03 -16.40
C ALA A 240 -22.11 -14.76 -17.68
N GLN A 241 -23.32 -15.31 -17.73
CA GLN A 241 -24.24 -15.06 -18.83
C GLN A 241 -25.09 -13.81 -18.49
N SER A 242 -25.09 -12.81 -19.36
CA SER A 242 -26.06 -11.71 -19.27
C SER A 242 -27.45 -12.24 -19.56
N ILE A 243 -28.38 -12.01 -18.63
CA ILE A 243 -29.77 -12.54 -18.72
C ILE A 243 -30.82 -11.47 -18.87
N ASP A 244 -30.57 -10.28 -18.30
CA ASP A 244 -31.52 -9.12 -18.39
C ASP A 244 -30.73 -7.83 -18.07
N GLY A 245 -31.32 -6.66 -18.26
CA GLY A 245 -30.79 -5.36 -17.93
C GLY A 245 -31.66 -4.22 -18.41
N ASN A 246 -31.32 -3.02 -17.92
CA ASN A 246 -31.98 -1.77 -18.31
C ASN A 246 -30.95 -0.63 -18.35
N SER A 247 -31.38 0.64 -18.37
CA SER A 247 -30.48 1.80 -18.41
C SER A 247 -29.62 1.97 -17.17
N SER A 248 -30.01 1.39 -16.03
CA SER A 248 -29.41 1.62 -14.72
C SER A 248 -28.74 0.40 -14.11
N ALA A 249 -28.99 -0.82 -14.66
CA ALA A 249 -28.38 -2.04 -14.16
C ALA A 249 -28.33 -3.14 -15.21
N GLN A 250 -27.35 -4.05 -15.06
CA GLN A 250 -27.24 -5.29 -15.81
C GLN A 250 -27.36 -6.49 -14.86
N ILE A 251 -28.05 -7.55 -15.31
CA ILE A 251 -28.24 -8.79 -14.56
C ILE A 251 -27.48 -9.91 -15.26
N TYR A 252 -26.63 -10.59 -14.51
CA TYR A 252 -25.89 -11.76 -14.99
C TYR A 252 -26.23 -12.96 -14.14
N GLN A 253 -26.21 -14.14 -14.75
CA GLN A 253 -26.25 -15.42 -14.05
C GLN A 253 -24.88 -16.07 -14.06
N PHE A 254 -24.42 -16.49 -12.90
CA PHE A 254 -23.17 -17.23 -12.74
C PHE A 254 -23.38 -18.37 -11.74
N LYS A 255 -23.30 -19.62 -12.21
CA LYS A 255 -23.63 -20.81 -11.42
C LYS A 255 -25.05 -20.70 -10.83
N ASP A 256 -25.17 -20.83 -9.52
CA ASP A 256 -26.46 -20.88 -8.80
C ASP A 256 -26.91 -19.52 -8.24
N TYR A 257 -26.26 -18.43 -8.63
CA TYR A 257 -26.60 -17.09 -8.17
C TYR A 257 -26.66 -16.06 -9.30
N ASN A 258 -27.38 -14.98 -9.02
CA ASN A 258 -27.45 -13.81 -9.90
C ASN A 258 -26.48 -12.74 -9.45
N ILE A 259 -25.98 -11.95 -10.39
CA ILE A 259 -25.16 -10.77 -10.15
C ILE A 259 -25.92 -9.58 -10.75
N VAL A 260 -26.21 -8.57 -9.94
CA VAL A 260 -26.74 -7.29 -10.40
C VAL A 260 -25.64 -6.25 -10.32
N GLU A 261 -25.28 -5.69 -11.46
CA GLU A 261 -24.33 -4.60 -11.57
C GLU A 261 -25.06 -3.30 -11.81
N PHE A 262 -24.92 -2.33 -10.90
CA PHE A 262 -25.43 -0.98 -11.14
C PHE A 262 -24.47 -0.24 -12.08
N THR A 263 -25.04 0.40 -13.11
CA THR A 263 -24.29 1.13 -14.17
C THR A 263 -24.59 2.62 -14.18
N THR A 264 -25.37 3.11 -13.21
CA THR A 264 -25.67 4.53 -13.07
C THR A 264 -24.46 5.36 -12.69
N LYS A 265 -24.44 6.62 -13.06
CA LYS A 265 -23.39 7.56 -12.66
C LYS A 265 -23.37 7.71 -11.13
N ALA A 266 -22.18 7.56 -10.54
CA ALA A 266 -21.96 7.61 -9.08
C ALA A 266 -22.80 6.58 -8.28
N ASN A 267 -23.18 5.47 -8.91
CA ASN A 267 -23.97 4.41 -8.31
C ASN A 267 -25.30 4.89 -7.67
N ALA A 268 -25.89 5.93 -8.25
CA ALA A 268 -27.17 6.45 -7.79
C ALA A 268 -28.26 5.39 -8.00
N LEU A 269 -29.06 5.15 -6.98
CA LEU A 269 -30.18 4.23 -7.07
C LEU A 269 -31.39 4.98 -7.64
N ASP A 270 -32.01 4.40 -8.64
CA ASP A 270 -33.24 4.89 -9.27
C ASP A 270 -34.29 3.76 -9.39
N TYR A 271 -35.44 4.06 -10.01
CA TYR A 271 -36.49 3.07 -10.19
C TYR A 271 -35.99 1.86 -11.00
N ASP A 272 -35.25 2.08 -12.08
CA ASP A 272 -34.77 1.03 -12.96
C ASP A 272 -33.76 0.12 -12.27
N SER A 273 -32.85 0.69 -11.44
CA SER A 273 -31.89 -0.11 -10.66
C SER A 273 -32.60 -0.99 -9.62
N MET A 274 -33.67 -0.47 -8.99
CA MET A 274 -34.50 -1.22 -8.03
C MET A 274 -35.36 -2.29 -8.71
N ASP A 275 -35.88 -2.02 -9.91
CA ASP A 275 -36.61 -3.01 -10.71
C ASP A 275 -35.70 -4.17 -11.14
N ALA A 276 -34.50 -3.87 -11.60
CA ALA A 276 -33.48 -4.90 -11.92
C ALA A 276 -33.13 -5.75 -10.69
N LEU A 277 -32.94 -5.11 -9.54
CA LEU A 277 -32.70 -5.82 -8.29
C LEU A 277 -33.84 -6.78 -7.94
N LYS A 278 -35.07 -6.32 -8.02
CA LYS A 278 -36.27 -7.12 -7.75
C LYS A 278 -36.39 -8.33 -8.68
N LYS A 279 -36.10 -8.16 -9.97
CA LYS A 279 -36.12 -9.25 -10.96
C LYS A 279 -35.08 -10.33 -10.70
N ALA A 280 -33.97 -9.98 -10.05
CA ALA A 280 -32.86 -10.91 -9.79
C ALA A 280 -32.97 -11.70 -8.48
N THR A 281 -34.05 -11.53 -7.71
CA THR A 281 -34.22 -12.13 -6.37
C THR A 281 -34.73 -13.57 -6.37
N ASP A 282 -34.91 -14.19 -7.52
CA ASP A 282 -35.30 -15.61 -7.65
C ASP A 282 -34.17 -16.58 -7.25
N LYS A 283 -32.92 -16.08 -7.16
CA LYS A 283 -31.71 -16.81 -6.76
C LYS A 283 -30.92 -16.01 -5.71
N PRO A 284 -29.95 -16.67 -5.03
CA PRO A 284 -28.98 -15.95 -4.22
C PRO A 284 -28.33 -14.83 -5.04
N LEU A 285 -28.16 -13.65 -4.46
CA LEU A 285 -27.85 -12.43 -5.19
C LEU A 285 -26.53 -11.81 -4.73
N ILE A 286 -25.72 -11.41 -5.70
CA ILE A 286 -24.53 -10.58 -5.50
C ILE A 286 -24.81 -9.21 -6.15
N ILE A 287 -24.68 -8.15 -5.39
CA ILE A 287 -24.83 -6.77 -5.89
C ILE A 287 -23.43 -6.18 -6.05
N ILE A 288 -23.20 -5.53 -7.19
CA ILE A 288 -21.92 -4.91 -7.55
C ILE A 288 -22.13 -3.56 -8.22
N ASN A 289 -21.05 -2.77 -8.22
CA ASN A 289 -20.99 -1.47 -8.89
C ASN A 289 -19.66 -1.26 -9.60
#